data_1839ad01743bf48755f01093d1b4b709
#
_entry.id   1839ad01743bf48755f01093d1b4b709
#
_cell.length_a   1.000
_cell.length_b   1.000
_cell.length_c   1.000
_cell.angle_alpha   90.00
_cell.angle_beta   90.00
_cell.angle_gamma   90.00
#
_symmetry.space_group_name_H-M   'P 1'
#
loop_
_entity.id
_entity.type
_entity.pdbx_description
1 polymer ?
#
loop_
_entity_poly.entity_id
_entity_poly.type
_entity_poly.pdbx_seq_one_letter_code
_entity_poly.pdbx_strand_id
1 'polypeptide(L)'
;MKPKVAHYLVKSEPFKYSFAQLLRDGKTRWDGVRNFEARNNLRAMQPGDLLLFYHSNEGKEVVGVAQVASAAYPDPTAPPDDADWSVVDVVPVCSLQKPVTLATIKADPELAQMALLRRSRLSVVPVTATEFGYILKLGKTKLPKAEASAAPKTKPSAKSSRGVVMP
;
A
#
# COMPACT_ATOMS: atom_id res chain seq x y z
N MET A 1 23.55 6.75 -7.41
CA MET A 1 22.28 6.85 -8.06
C MET A 1 21.17 6.22 -7.25
N LYS A 2 20.06 6.88 -7.20
CA LYS A 2 18.95 6.35 -6.45
C LYS A 2 18.24 5.25 -7.16
N PRO A 3 17.89 4.18 -6.47
CA PRO A 3 17.06 3.16 -7.09
C PRO A 3 15.71 3.73 -7.45
N LYS A 4 15.15 3.20 -8.50
CA LYS A 4 13.83 3.59 -8.90
C LYS A 4 12.81 3.03 -7.94
N VAL A 5 11.86 3.84 -7.52
CA VAL A 5 10.77 3.40 -6.65
C VAL A 5 9.79 2.58 -7.47
N ALA A 6 9.43 1.42 -6.95
CA ALA A 6 8.39 0.60 -7.55
C ALA A 6 7.05 0.90 -6.89
N HIS A 7 5.99 0.51 -7.54
CA HIS A 7 4.64 0.81 -7.10
C HIS A 7 3.82 -0.47 -7.11
N TYR A 8 2.98 -0.62 -6.10
CA TYR A 8 2.09 -1.77 -5.95
C TYR A 8 0.75 -1.32 -5.44
N LEU A 9 -0.23 -2.20 -5.50
CA LEU A 9 -1.53 -1.99 -4.87
C LEU A 9 -1.77 -3.19 -3.96
N VAL A 10 -2.18 -2.90 -2.72
CA VAL A 10 -2.50 -3.95 -1.76
C VAL A 10 -3.97 -3.81 -1.39
N LYS A 11 -4.64 -4.93 -1.22
CA LYS A 11 -6.06 -4.98 -0.92
C LYS A 11 -6.30 -5.43 0.50
N SER A 12 -7.20 -4.74 1.19
CA SER A 12 -7.60 -5.12 2.52
C SER A 12 -9.09 -4.89 2.68
N GLU A 13 -9.77 -5.83 3.34
CA GLU A 13 -11.18 -5.63 3.67
C GLU A 13 -11.25 -4.65 4.84
N PRO A 14 -12.04 -3.56 4.71
CA PRO A 14 -12.00 -2.51 5.73
C PRO A 14 -12.46 -2.95 7.10
N PHE A 15 -13.33 -3.96 7.19
CA PHE A 15 -13.72 -4.44 8.51
C PHE A 15 -12.64 -5.29 9.17
N LYS A 16 -11.67 -5.78 8.41
CA LYS A 16 -10.53 -6.50 8.96
C LYS A 16 -9.39 -5.55 9.26
N TYR A 17 -9.04 -4.74 8.29
CA TYR A 17 -7.98 -3.77 8.49
C TYR A 17 -8.16 -2.63 7.50
N SER A 18 -8.58 -1.47 8.00
CA SER A 18 -8.84 -0.30 7.17
C SER A 18 -7.63 0.61 7.09
N PHE A 19 -7.62 1.51 6.11
CA PHE A 19 -6.57 2.52 6.05
C PHE A 19 -6.60 3.45 7.26
N ALA A 20 -7.80 3.74 7.78
CA ALA A 20 -7.92 4.52 9.01
C ALA A 20 -7.21 3.81 10.17
N GLN A 21 -7.31 2.49 10.23
CA GLN A 21 -6.60 1.73 11.25
C GLN A 21 -5.08 1.87 11.07
N LEU A 22 -4.61 1.81 9.83
CA LEU A 22 -3.18 1.98 9.57
C LEU A 22 -2.71 3.36 10.01
N LEU A 23 -3.52 4.40 9.76
CA LEU A 23 -3.17 5.75 10.19
C LEU A 23 -3.04 5.82 11.71
N ARG A 24 -3.92 5.14 12.43
CA ARG A 24 -3.85 5.11 13.90
C ARG A 24 -2.66 4.31 14.39
N ASP A 25 -2.39 3.18 13.74
CA ASP A 25 -1.30 2.29 14.17
C ASP A 25 0.08 2.85 13.82
N GLY A 26 0.16 3.62 12.75
CA GLY A 26 1.42 4.19 12.28
C GLY A 26 2.32 3.22 11.54
N LYS A 27 2.10 1.94 11.68
CA LYS A 27 2.85 0.89 10.99
C LYS A 27 2.12 -0.42 11.17
N THR A 28 2.19 -1.27 10.16
CA THR A 28 1.63 -2.60 10.28
C THR A 28 2.48 -3.59 9.51
N ARG A 29 2.33 -4.85 9.85
CA ARG A 29 2.94 -5.95 9.13
C ARG A 29 1.90 -6.49 8.15
N TRP A 30 2.24 -6.60 6.88
CA TRP A 30 1.30 -7.09 5.87
C TRP A 30 1.38 -8.60 5.81
N ASP A 31 0.65 -9.23 6.72
CA ASP A 31 0.72 -10.68 6.91
C ASP A 31 -0.51 -11.37 6.33
N GLY A 32 -0.53 -12.68 6.43
CA GLY A 32 -1.69 -13.47 6.04
C GLY A 32 -1.83 -13.70 4.54
N VAL A 33 -0.85 -13.29 3.74
CA VAL A 33 -0.89 -13.51 2.29
C VAL A 33 -0.63 -14.99 2.02
N ARG A 34 -1.57 -15.65 1.32
CA ARG A 34 -1.49 -17.09 1.08
C ARG A 34 -1.70 -17.44 -0.38
N ASN A 35 -1.24 -16.56 -1.27
CA ASN A 35 -1.22 -16.79 -2.72
C ASN A 35 0.22 -16.65 -3.18
N PHE A 36 0.70 -17.58 -3.98
CA PHE A 36 2.11 -17.58 -4.35
C PHE A 36 2.53 -16.36 -5.17
N GLU A 37 1.66 -15.90 -6.06
CA GLU A 37 1.98 -14.73 -6.87
C GLU A 37 2.01 -13.47 -6.00
N ALA A 38 1.03 -13.32 -5.10
CA ALA A 38 1.02 -12.20 -4.18
C ALA A 38 2.24 -12.22 -3.28
N ARG A 39 2.63 -13.40 -2.79
CA ARG A 39 3.85 -13.56 -1.99
C ARG A 39 5.07 -13.10 -2.77
N ASN A 40 5.15 -13.50 -4.04
CA ASN A 40 6.29 -13.12 -4.86
C ASN A 40 6.34 -11.61 -5.07
N ASN A 41 5.18 -10.97 -5.19
CA ASN A 41 5.14 -9.52 -5.26
C ASN A 41 5.64 -8.87 -3.96
N LEU A 42 5.26 -9.42 -2.81
CA LEU A 42 5.80 -8.92 -1.54
C LEU A 42 7.31 -9.07 -1.48
N ARG A 43 7.82 -10.20 -1.95
CA ARG A 43 9.27 -10.45 -1.93
C ARG A 43 10.05 -9.52 -2.84
N ALA A 44 9.40 -9.01 -3.87
CA ALA A 44 10.04 -8.07 -4.78
C ALA A 44 10.07 -6.64 -4.23
N MET A 45 9.28 -6.37 -3.21
CA MET A 45 9.21 -5.01 -2.66
C MET A 45 10.49 -4.64 -1.93
N GLN A 46 10.81 -3.35 -2.00
CA GLN A 46 11.97 -2.79 -1.32
C GLN A 46 11.52 -1.65 -0.43
N PRO A 47 12.23 -1.39 0.67
CA PRO A 47 11.90 -0.22 1.48
C PRO A 47 11.87 1.05 0.62
N GLY A 48 10.84 1.84 0.79
CA GLY A 48 10.62 3.03 -0.01
C GLY A 48 9.64 2.87 -1.15
N ASP A 49 9.34 1.64 -1.55
CA ASP A 49 8.33 1.41 -2.59
C ASP A 49 6.97 1.89 -2.11
N LEU A 50 6.14 2.33 -3.03
CA LEU A 50 4.86 2.95 -2.70
C LEU A 50 3.71 2.02 -3.01
N LEU A 51 2.69 2.11 -2.16
CA LEU A 51 1.53 1.23 -2.23
C LEU A 51 0.26 2.06 -2.34
N LEU A 52 -0.62 1.66 -3.26
CA LEU A 52 -2.00 2.13 -3.21
C LEU A 52 -2.76 1.21 -2.27
N PHE A 53 -3.43 1.78 -1.29
CA PHE A 53 -4.20 0.99 -0.32
C PHE A 53 -5.64 0.93 -0.80
N TYR A 54 -6.09 -0.26 -1.12
CA TYR A 54 -7.40 -0.48 -1.72
C TYR A 54 -8.29 -1.22 -0.73
N HIS A 55 -9.48 -0.66 -0.47
CA HIS A 55 -10.49 -1.37 0.33
C HIS A 55 -11.24 -2.33 -0.58
N SER A 56 -11.12 -3.61 -0.32
CA SER A 56 -11.79 -4.64 -1.10
C SER A 56 -13.07 -5.06 -0.41
N ASN A 57 -13.93 -5.71 -1.16
CA ASN A 57 -15.17 -6.25 -0.65
C ASN A 57 -16.21 -5.17 -0.32
N GLU A 58 -15.89 -4.27 0.59
CA GLU A 58 -16.74 -3.12 0.90
C GLU A 58 -16.04 -1.85 0.45
N GLY A 59 -16.77 -0.95 -0.18
CA GLY A 59 -16.22 0.31 -0.69
C GLY A 59 -15.60 0.16 -2.05
N LYS A 60 -14.75 -0.83 -2.24
CA LYS A 60 -14.08 -1.11 -3.52
C LYS A 60 -13.48 0.14 -4.11
N GLU A 61 -12.50 0.69 -3.42
CA GLU A 61 -11.90 1.96 -3.80
C GLU A 61 -10.50 2.10 -3.25
N VAL A 62 -9.65 2.86 -3.94
CA VAL A 62 -8.34 3.24 -3.44
C VAL A 62 -8.55 4.40 -2.48
N VAL A 63 -8.09 4.26 -1.25
CA VAL A 63 -8.36 5.25 -0.21
C VAL A 63 -7.12 5.97 0.30
N GLY A 64 -5.95 5.45 0.03
CA GLY A 64 -4.74 6.08 0.54
C GLY A 64 -3.48 5.54 -0.09
N VAL A 65 -2.37 6.12 0.33
CA VAL A 65 -1.03 5.71 -0.09
C VAL A 65 -0.26 5.27 1.14
N ALA A 66 0.43 4.16 1.01
CA ALA A 66 1.31 3.65 2.05
C ALA A 66 2.69 3.42 1.45
N GLN A 67 3.64 3.07 2.30
CA GLN A 67 5.02 2.89 1.85
C GLN A 67 5.60 1.64 2.51
N VAL A 68 6.38 0.90 1.75
CA VAL A 68 7.07 -0.27 2.26
C VAL A 68 8.19 0.19 3.18
N ALA A 69 8.23 -0.35 4.39
CA ALA A 69 9.20 0.07 5.40
C ALA A 69 10.29 -0.97 5.65
N SER A 70 10.16 -2.17 5.09
CA SER A 70 11.16 -3.21 5.29
C SER A 70 11.25 -4.10 4.07
N ALA A 71 12.35 -4.81 3.94
CA ALA A 71 12.41 -5.91 3.00
C ALA A 71 11.51 -7.05 3.50
N ALA A 72 11.16 -7.98 2.60
CA ALA A 72 10.31 -9.09 2.98
C ALA A 72 11.03 -10.01 3.97
N TYR A 73 10.27 -10.57 4.90
CA TYR A 73 10.79 -11.53 5.86
C TYR A 73 9.71 -12.58 6.13
N PRO A 74 10.07 -13.70 6.77
CA PRO A 74 9.08 -14.77 6.94
C PRO A 74 7.86 -14.32 7.74
N ASP A 75 6.71 -14.82 7.32
CA ASP A 75 5.44 -14.48 7.98
C ASP A 75 5.30 -15.27 9.28
N PRO A 76 5.34 -14.59 10.43
CA PRO A 76 5.24 -15.32 11.70
C PRO A 76 3.84 -15.89 11.97
N THR A 77 2.83 -15.50 11.19
CA THR A 77 1.49 -16.06 11.35
C THR A 77 1.31 -17.35 10.56
N ALA A 78 2.30 -17.72 9.74
CA ALA A 78 2.19 -18.95 8.95
C ALA A 78 2.39 -20.17 9.85
N PRO A 79 1.68 -21.28 9.54
CA PRO A 79 1.87 -22.51 10.33
C PRO A 79 3.30 -23.03 10.19
N PRO A 80 3.83 -23.72 11.19
CA PRO A 80 5.19 -24.24 11.11
C PRO A 80 5.43 -25.19 9.94
N ASP A 81 4.40 -25.92 9.52
CA ASP A 81 4.53 -26.88 8.41
C ASP A 81 4.22 -26.22 7.06
N ASP A 82 3.96 -24.92 7.03
CA ASP A 82 3.69 -24.20 5.79
C ASP A 82 4.29 -22.81 5.93
N ALA A 83 5.59 -22.73 6.04
CA ALA A 83 6.27 -21.51 6.45
C ALA A 83 6.79 -20.68 5.30
N ASP A 84 6.46 -21.02 4.05
CA ASP A 84 7.04 -20.32 2.90
C ASP A 84 6.21 -19.09 2.52
N TRP A 85 5.87 -18.29 3.51
CA TRP A 85 5.10 -17.07 3.31
C TRP A 85 5.89 -15.88 3.85
N SER A 86 5.60 -14.72 3.30
CA SER A 86 6.39 -13.53 3.59
C SER A 86 5.52 -12.36 3.95
N VAL A 87 6.11 -11.41 4.67
CA VAL A 87 5.48 -10.15 5.02
C VAL A 87 6.43 -9.01 4.69
N VAL A 88 5.90 -7.81 4.57
CA VAL A 88 6.68 -6.58 4.62
C VAL A 88 6.03 -5.67 5.66
N ASP A 89 6.83 -4.77 6.22
CA ASP A 89 6.28 -3.73 7.08
C ASP A 89 5.82 -2.56 6.22
N VAL A 90 4.72 -1.95 6.60
CA VAL A 90 4.07 -0.89 5.84
C VAL A 90 3.75 0.28 6.77
N VAL A 91 4.02 1.49 6.29
CA VAL A 91 3.66 2.71 7.02
C VAL A 91 2.73 3.55 6.15
N PRO A 92 1.84 4.35 6.74
CA PRO A 92 0.96 5.19 5.93
C PRO A 92 1.71 6.42 5.42
N VAL A 93 1.31 6.91 4.26
CA VAL A 93 1.83 8.15 3.71
C VAL A 93 0.77 9.23 3.75
N CYS A 94 -0.37 9.00 3.11
CA CYS A 94 -1.45 9.98 3.12
C CYS A 94 -2.74 9.35 2.64
N SER A 95 -3.87 9.94 3.04
CA SER A 95 -5.17 9.57 2.51
C SER A 95 -5.38 10.27 1.18
N LEU A 96 -6.14 9.66 0.27
CA LEU A 96 -6.57 10.37 -0.92
C LEU A 96 -7.67 11.36 -0.52
N GLN A 97 -7.62 12.56 -1.09
CA GLN A 97 -8.68 13.53 -0.84
C GLN A 97 -10.01 13.02 -1.35
N LYS A 98 -9.97 12.31 -2.47
CA LYS A 98 -11.15 11.71 -3.04
C LYS A 98 -10.83 10.25 -3.34
N PRO A 99 -11.47 9.29 -2.66
CA PRO A 99 -11.22 7.89 -2.99
C PRO A 99 -11.53 7.61 -4.45
N VAL A 100 -10.74 6.74 -5.05
CA VAL A 100 -10.91 6.38 -6.45
C VAL A 100 -11.57 5.01 -6.50
N THR A 101 -12.82 4.97 -6.95
CA THR A 101 -13.60 3.74 -6.90
C THR A 101 -13.21 2.80 -8.03
N LEU A 102 -13.49 1.51 -7.80
CA LEU A 102 -13.28 0.50 -8.84
C LEU A 102 -14.09 0.83 -10.09
N ALA A 103 -15.31 1.34 -9.91
CA ALA A 103 -16.15 1.72 -11.05
C ALA A 103 -15.48 2.80 -11.89
N THR A 104 -14.89 3.80 -11.24
CA THR A 104 -14.17 4.85 -11.95
C THR A 104 -12.98 4.28 -12.71
N ILE A 105 -12.24 3.37 -12.07
CA ILE A 105 -11.08 2.75 -12.70
C ILE A 105 -11.48 1.94 -13.92
N LYS A 106 -12.56 1.15 -13.79
CA LYS A 106 -13.04 0.33 -14.91
C LYS A 106 -13.49 1.17 -16.08
N ALA A 107 -14.05 2.34 -15.82
CA ALA A 107 -14.57 3.20 -16.87
C ALA A 107 -13.50 4.03 -17.55
N ASP A 108 -12.27 4.06 -17.03
CA ASP A 108 -11.23 4.94 -17.53
C ASP A 108 -10.28 4.19 -18.46
N PRO A 109 -10.26 4.55 -19.76
CA PRO A 109 -9.40 3.84 -20.70
C PRO A 109 -7.91 3.95 -20.37
N GLU A 110 -7.49 4.99 -19.65
CA GLU A 110 -6.08 5.10 -19.23
C GLU A 110 -5.67 4.06 -18.23
N LEU A 111 -6.64 3.44 -17.56
CA LEU A 111 -6.38 2.44 -16.53
C LEU A 111 -6.81 1.04 -16.95
N ALA A 112 -7.14 0.86 -18.23
CA ALA A 112 -7.69 -0.41 -18.70
C ALA A 112 -6.75 -1.59 -18.52
N GLN A 113 -5.45 -1.34 -18.48
CA GLN A 113 -4.46 -2.41 -18.36
C GLN A 113 -3.96 -2.62 -16.94
N MET A 114 -4.53 -1.93 -15.95
CA MET A 114 -4.10 -2.11 -14.57
C MET A 114 -4.24 -3.55 -14.12
N ALA A 115 -3.24 -4.03 -13.40
CA ALA A 115 -3.29 -5.38 -12.85
C ALA A 115 -4.49 -5.58 -11.92
N LEU A 116 -4.94 -4.51 -11.24
CA LEU A 116 -6.14 -4.57 -10.43
C LEU A 116 -7.33 -5.14 -11.20
N LEU A 117 -7.46 -4.75 -12.46
CA LEU A 117 -8.58 -5.21 -13.30
C LEU A 117 -8.29 -6.57 -13.93
N ARG A 118 -7.04 -6.77 -14.34
CA ARG A 118 -6.66 -8.00 -15.05
C ARG A 118 -6.47 -9.18 -14.11
N ARG A 119 -6.12 -8.91 -12.87
CA ARG A 119 -5.88 -9.93 -11.85
C ARG A 119 -6.76 -9.66 -10.64
N SER A 120 -8.06 -9.69 -10.87
CA SER A 120 -9.03 -9.20 -9.89
C SER A 120 -9.01 -9.95 -8.55
N ARG A 121 -8.49 -11.17 -8.54
CA ARG A 121 -8.46 -11.96 -7.30
C ARG A 121 -7.11 -11.90 -6.58
N LEU A 122 -6.15 -11.22 -7.15
CA LEU A 122 -4.83 -11.12 -6.55
C LEU A 122 -4.81 -9.96 -5.57
N SER A 123 -4.37 -10.22 -4.35
CA SER A 123 -4.43 -9.20 -3.28
C SER A 123 -3.24 -8.25 -3.25
N VAL A 124 -2.16 -8.60 -3.93
CA VAL A 124 -0.97 -7.74 -4.02
C VAL A 124 -0.57 -7.73 -5.49
N VAL A 125 -0.69 -6.59 -6.15
CA VAL A 125 -0.43 -6.49 -7.58
C VAL A 125 0.53 -5.35 -7.87
N PRO A 126 1.32 -5.48 -8.94
CA PRO A 126 2.17 -4.34 -9.34
C PRO A 126 1.34 -3.25 -10.01
N VAL A 127 1.85 -2.04 -9.95
CA VAL A 127 1.23 -0.86 -10.56
C VAL A 127 2.35 -0.11 -11.26
N THR A 128 2.10 0.39 -12.46
CA THR A 128 3.13 1.20 -13.13
C THR A 128 3.18 2.58 -12.50
N ALA A 129 4.32 3.25 -12.66
CA ALA A 129 4.45 4.62 -12.17
C ALA A 129 3.41 5.54 -12.78
N THR A 130 3.12 5.34 -14.06
CA THR A 130 2.10 6.13 -14.76
C THR A 130 0.71 5.90 -14.17
N GLU A 131 0.35 4.63 -13.94
CA GLU A 131 -0.94 4.31 -13.32
C GLU A 131 -1.03 4.90 -11.91
N PHE A 132 0.04 4.78 -11.14
CA PHE A 132 0.07 5.30 -9.78
C PHE A 132 -0.20 6.81 -9.77
N GLY A 133 0.54 7.54 -10.62
CA GLY A 133 0.35 8.99 -10.71
C GLY A 133 -1.03 9.38 -11.17
N TYR A 134 -1.59 8.61 -12.10
CA TYR A 134 -2.92 8.88 -12.61
C TYR A 134 -3.98 8.68 -11.54
N ILE A 135 -3.85 7.63 -10.74
CA ILE A 135 -4.76 7.40 -9.61
C ILE A 135 -4.68 8.55 -8.62
N LEU A 136 -3.48 9.04 -8.31
CA LEU A 136 -3.35 10.17 -7.40
C LEU A 136 -4.02 11.41 -7.96
N LYS A 137 -3.91 11.60 -9.26
CA LYS A 137 -4.56 12.74 -9.89
C LYS A 137 -6.08 12.65 -9.80
N LEU A 138 -6.63 11.46 -10.06
CA LEU A 138 -8.06 11.23 -9.89
C LEU A 138 -8.49 11.45 -8.44
N GLY A 139 -7.64 11.10 -7.51
CA GLY A 139 -7.90 11.30 -6.08
C GLY A 139 -7.59 12.68 -5.57
N LYS A 140 -7.18 13.60 -6.48
CA LYS A 140 -6.87 14.98 -6.13
C LYS A 140 -5.83 15.07 -5.03
N THR A 141 -4.83 14.23 -5.08
CA THR A 141 -3.85 14.09 -4.01
C THR A 141 -2.45 14.17 -4.57
N LYS A 142 -1.59 14.88 -3.87
CA LYS A 142 -0.17 14.92 -4.15
C LYS A 142 0.57 14.33 -2.97
N LEU A 143 1.62 13.58 -3.27
CA LEU A 143 2.43 13.02 -2.20
C LEU A 143 3.17 14.12 -1.47
N PRO A 144 3.30 14.00 -0.15
CA PRO A 144 4.15 14.91 0.61
C PRO A 144 5.59 14.77 0.15
N LYS A 145 6.23 15.88 -0.21
CA LYS A 145 7.56 15.83 -0.74
C LYS A 145 8.60 15.33 0.23
N ALA A 146 8.50 15.76 1.44
CA ALA A 146 9.49 15.40 2.43
C ALA A 146 9.49 13.91 2.68
N GLU A 147 8.30 13.33 2.75
CA GLU A 147 8.21 11.91 2.97
C GLU A 147 8.68 11.14 1.76
N ALA A 148 8.47 11.70 0.59
CA ALA A 148 8.91 11.03 -0.60
C ALA A 148 10.39 10.85 -0.62
N SER A 149 11.13 11.75 0.00
CA SER A 149 12.55 11.63 -0.04
C SER A 149 13.12 11.08 1.24
N ALA A 150 12.53 11.34 2.35
CA ALA A 150 13.19 11.04 3.50
C ALA A 150 12.95 9.80 4.08
N ALA A 151 13.58 9.38 4.43
CA ALA A 151 13.40 8.37 5.01
C ALA A 151 13.03 8.65 6.19
N PRO A 152 12.79 8.74 6.76
CA PRO A 152 12.29 9.06 7.73
C PRO A 152 12.85 9.55 8.82
N LYS A 153 12.93 10.22 9.10
CA LYS A 153 13.45 10.77 10.12
C LYS A 153 12.60 10.89 11.20
N THR A 154 12.38 11.06 11.23
CA THR A 154 11.65 11.05 11.88
C THR A 154 10.91 11.41 12.56
N LYS A 155 11.01 11.85 12.72
CA LYS A 155 10.35 12.01 13.19
C LYS A 155 9.45 11.98 13.65
N PRO A 156 9.71 12.18 13.83
CA PRO A 156 8.82 12.11 14.36
C PRO A 156 8.08 12.19 14.73
N SER A 157 8.46 12.43 14.79
CA SER A 157 7.62 12.33 15.11
C SER A 157 6.93 12.53 15.45
N ALA A 158 7.50 12.95 15.64
CA ALA A 158 6.77 12.93 15.94
C ALA A 158 6.11 13.21 16.27
N LYS A 159 6.48 13.79 16.35
CA LYS A 159 5.86 13.73 16.46
C LYS A 159 5.05 13.53 16.73
N SER A 160 5.67 13.75 16.71
CA SER A 160 4.88 13.26 16.80
C SER A 160 4.40 13.29 17.26
N SER A 161 5.02 13.69 17.49
CA SER A 161 4.45 13.36 17.73
C SER A 161 3.88 13.70 18.23
N ARG A 162 4.23 14.23 18.49
CA ARG A 162 3.66 14.21 18.68
C ARG A 162 2.77 14.16 18.84
N GLY A 163 3.15 14.29 18.72
CA GLY A 163 2.32 13.87 18.57
C GLY A 163 1.53 13.83 18.64
N VAL A 164 1.92 13.98 18.67
CA VAL A 164 1.12 13.53 18.52
C VAL A 164 0.36 13.33 18.61
N VAL A 165 0.61 13.45 18.69
CA VAL A 165 -0.13 12.93 18.61
C VAL A 165 -0.84 12.62 18.85
N MET A 166 -0.63 12.69 19.07
CA MET A 166 -1.26 12.10 19.07
C MET A 166 -2.09 11.89 19.37
N PRO A 167 -2.20 11.70 19.29
CA PRO A 167 -3.01 11.23 19.43
C PRO A 167 -3.67 11.15 19.34
#